data_7da0de4335015891f8550fff088322bf
#
_entry.id   7da0de4335015891f8550fff088322bf
#
_cell.length_a   1.000
_cell.length_b   1.000
_cell.length_c   1.000
_cell.angle_alpha   90.00
_cell.angle_beta   90.00
_cell.angle_gamma   90.00
#
_symmetry.space_group_name_H-M   'P 1'
#
loop_
_entity.id
_entity.type
_entity.pdbx_description
1 polymer ?
#
loop_
_entity_poly.entity_id
_entity_poly.type
_entity_poly.pdbx_seq_one_letter_code
_entity_poly.pdbx_strand_id
1 'polypeptide(L)'
;MPRGGVVHVIEAGDGPPVVHLHGNNTSSLSHLMLLEHSTRVRSFLVDRPGFGLSDPETFPRREFRHRAVRFVTETLDELGLDAAVLAGASGGGTWALWCALDRPERVRGLVMLGSIPLLPGARIPLGIRIVATPGVGDVLTRAVRPGPRMLRRLMSQVGEGDTILRHPDLFESLLDAAHDPVATAANVAEFRALLTPFGTRAATRIRPADLRRVAAPTLMIWGDRDPVVKVADARAVAELIPDARLEVLPAGHVPQLGNPQRVAQLVARFAASCP
;
A
#
# COMPACT_ATOMS: atom_id res chain seq x y z
N MET A 1 -14.41 13.10 -0.35
CA MET A 1 -14.83 12.42 0.91
C MET A 1 -16.30 12.70 1.16
N PRO A 2 -17.15 11.74 1.53
CA PRO A 2 -18.61 11.94 1.62
C PRO A 2 -19.08 12.88 2.73
N ARG A 3 -18.18 13.55 3.44
CA ARG A 3 -18.50 14.49 4.53
C ARG A 3 -17.68 15.78 4.52
N GLY A 4 -17.16 16.17 3.34
CA GLY A 4 -16.46 17.45 3.17
C GLY A 4 -15.02 17.47 3.70
N GLY A 5 -14.39 16.30 3.92
CA GLY A 5 -12.97 16.23 4.24
C GLY A 5 -12.09 16.42 3.01
N VAL A 6 -10.85 16.87 3.24
CA VAL A 6 -9.84 17.10 2.20
C VAL A 6 -9.02 15.83 1.96
N VAL A 7 -8.79 15.47 0.71
CA VAL A 7 -7.83 14.46 0.27
C VAL A 7 -6.69 15.16 -0.45
N HIS A 8 -5.48 14.95 0.02
CA HIS A 8 -4.30 15.47 -0.63
C HIS A 8 -3.83 14.50 -1.73
N VAL A 9 -3.54 15.05 -2.90
CA VAL A 9 -3.07 14.30 -4.07
C VAL A 9 -1.93 15.07 -4.74
N ILE A 10 -0.84 14.39 -5.06
CA ILE A 10 0.21 14.91 -5.92
C ILE A 10 -0.04 14.37 -7.32
N GLU A 11 -0.22 15.25 -8.29
CA GLU A 11 -0.41 14.90 -9.69
C GLU A 11 0.83 15.26 -10.50
N ALA A 12 1.28 14.32 -11.36
CA ALA A 12 2.41 14.56 -12.27
C ALA A 12 2.37 13.64 -13.48
N GLY A 13 2.99 14.11 -14.58
CA GLY A 13 3.11 13.36 -15.83
C GLY A 13 1.87 13.46 -16.71
N ASP A 14 1.91 12.75 -17.85
CA ASP A 14 0.86 12.73 -18.86
C ASP A 14 0.71 11.32 -19.45
N GLY A 15 -0.51 10.93 -19.82
CA GLY A 15 -0.81 9.61 -20.37
C GLY A 15 -1.87 8.82 -19.58
N PRO A 16 -1.82 7.48 -19.61
CA PRO A 16 -2.78 6.64 -18.88
C PRO A 16 -2.78 6.94 -17.37
N PRO A 17 -3.97 7.10 -16.72
CA PRO A 17 -4.06 7.43 -15.31
C PRO A 17 -3.62 6.25 -14.42
N VAL A 18 -2.73 6.54 -13.48
CA VAL A 18 -2.28 5.61 -12.44
C VAL A 18 -2.48 6.25 -11.08
N VAL A 19 -3.32 5.65 -10.25
CA VAL A 19 -3.57 6.11 -8.88
C VAL A 19 -2.72 5.26 -7.92
N HIS A 20 -1.80 5.92 -7.22
CA HIS A 20 -0.88 5.28 -6.28
C HIS A 20 -1.43 5.38 -4.85
N LEU A 21 -1.55 4.25 -4.18
CA LEU A 21 -1.99 4.10 -2.79
C LEU A 21 -0.82 3.62 -1.94
N HIS A 22 -0.35 4.48 -1.04
CA HIS A 22 0.80 4.19 -0.17
C HIS A 22 0.52 3.12 0.89
N GLY A 23 1.57 2.55 1.46
CA GLY A 23 1.52 1.59 2.56
C GLY A 23 1.20 2.21 3.92
N ASN A 24 1.34 1.42 4.96
CA ASN A 24 1.21 1.88 6.35
C ASN A 24 2.48 2.61 6.82
N ASN A 25 2.35 3.46 7.83
CA ASN A 25 3.45 4.27 8.42
C ASN A 25 4.18 5.17 7.40
N THR A 26 3.51 5.63 6.36
CA THR A 26 4.05 6.51 5.32
C THR A 26 2.91 7.31 4.68
N SER A 27 3.23 8.12 3.67
CA SER A 27 2.29 8.90 2.87
C SER A 27 2.54 8.71 1.37
N SER A 28 1.89 9.50 0.54
CA SER A 28 2.14 9.62 -0.91
C SER A 28 3.62 9.84 -1.24
N LEU A 29 4.39 10.45 -0.34
CA LEU A 29 5.82 10.68 -0.49
C LEU A 29 6.63 9.40 -0.73
N SER A 30 6.14 8.24 -0.26
CA SER A 30 6.79 6.95 -0.55
C SER A 30 6.77 6.54 -2.03
N HIS A 31 6.01 7.23 -2.86
CA HIS A 31 5.94 7.03 -4.31
C HIS A 31 6.59 8.17 -5.10
N LEU A 32 7.04 9.24 -4.41
CA LEU A 32 7.54 10.46 -5.06
C LEU A 32 8.71 10.18 -6.01
N MET A 33 9.61 9.27 -5.61
CA MET A 33 10.75 8.86 -6.43
C MET A 33 10.36 8.24 -7.78
N LEU A 34 9.13 7.73 -7.91
CA LEU A 34 8.64 7.20 -9.18
C LEU A 34 8.44 8.31 -10.22
N LEU A 35 8.10 9.53 -9.79
CA LEU A 35 7.80 10.64 -10.69
C LEU A 35 9.03 11.07 -11.49
N GLU A 36 10.22 10.94 -10.94
CA GLU A 36 11.49 11.23 -11.64
C GLU A 36 11.72 10.33 -12.85
N HIS A 37 11.08 9.15 -12.86
CA HIS A 37 11.30 8.10 -13.86
C HIS A 37 10.06 7.76 -14.68
N SER A 38 8.93 8.45 -14.47
CA SER A 38 7.64 8.09 -15.04
C SER A 38 6.90 9.28 -15.64
N THR A 39 7.38 9.75 -16.79
CA THR A 39 6.73 10.85 -17.53
C THR A 39 5.64 10.37 -18.51
N ARG A 40 5.48 9.05 -18.70
CA ARG A 40 4.56 8.45 -19.69
C ARG A 40 3.25 7.96 -19.09
N VAL A 41 2.97 8.31 -17.85
CA VAL A 41 1.71 8.04 -17.14
C VAL A 41 1.32 9.29 -16.38
N ARG A 42 0.02 9.54 -16.27
CA ARG A 42 -0.52 10.57 -15.40
C ARG A 42 -0.67 9.94 -14.00
N SER A 43 0.31 10.21 -13.14
CA SER A 43 0.38 9.65 -11.79
C SER A 43 -0.36 10.53 -10.79
N PHE A 44 -1.21 9.91 -9.96
CA PHE A 44 -1.88 10.52 -8.83
C PHE A 44 -1.41 9.83 -7.56
N LEU A 45 -0.55 10.49 -6.77
CA LEU A 45 -0.08 9.97 -5.51
C LEU A 45 -1.01 10.43 -4.40
N VAL A 46 -1.85 9.52 -3.90
CA VAL A 46 -2.94 9.84 -2.97
C VAL A 46 -2.52 9.59 -1.53
N ASP A 47 -2.69 10.57 -0.65
CA ASP A 47 -2.63 10.37 0.79
C ASP A 47 -3.92 9.71 1.26
N ARG A 48 -3.81 8.50 1.83
CA ARG A 48 -4.96 7.81 2.42
C ARG A 48 -5.45 8.56 3.67
N PRO A 49 -6.73 8.43 4.07
CA PRO A 49 -7.30 9.15 5.21
C PRO A 49 -6.47 9.04 6.48
N GLY A 50 -6.13 10.18 7.07
CA GLY A 50 -5.31 10.28 8.26
C GLY A 50 -3.80 10.10 8.04
N PHE A 51 -3.34 10.12 6.79
CA PHE A 51 -1.92 10.12 6.44
C PHE A 51 -1.57 11.35 5.62
N GLY A 52 -0.30 11.78 5.71
CA GLY A 52 0.20 12.93 4.98
C GLY A 52 -0.61 14.18 5.27
N LEU A 53 -1.15 14.81 4.25
CA LEU A 53 -1.96 16.02 4.35
C LEU A 53 -3.47 15.77 4.19
N SER A 54 -3.90 14.50 4.16
CA SER A 54 -5.31 14.13 4.10
C SER A 54 -5.97 14.12 5.47
N ASP A 55 -7.20 14.63 5.51
CA ASP A 55 -8.01 14.59 6.74
C ASP A 55 -8.23 13.16 7.23
N PRO A 56 -8.30 12.94 8.56
CA PRO A 56 -8.61 11.64 9.12
C PRO A 56 -10.08 11.26 8.88
N GLU A 57 -10.32 10.00 8.59
CA GLU A 57 -11.66 9.42 8.57
C GLU A 57 -11.75 8.25 9.55
N THR A 58 -12.88 8.12 10.22
CA THR A 58 -13.14 6.98 11.09
C THR A 58 -13.65 5.80 10.27
N PHE A 59 -12.91 4.70 10.31
CA PHE A 59 -13.27 3.45 9.66
C PHE A 59 -13.76 2.43 10.72
N PRO A 60 -15.09 2.23 10.89
CA PRO A 60 -15.58 1.17 11.75
C PRO A 60 -15.02 -0.19 11.29
N ARG A 61 -14.52 -0.98 12.23
CA ARG A 61 -13.83 -2.24 11.91
C ARG A 61 -14.64 -3.18 10.99
N ARG A 62 -15.95 -3.26 11.17
CA ARG A 62 -16.82 -4.14 10.35
C ARG A 62 -17.05 -3.60 8.94
N GLU A 63 -16.89 -2.29 8.74
CA GLU A 63 -17.11 -1.59 7.48
C GLU A 63 -15.78 -1.24 6.78
N PHE A 64 -14.65 -1.61 7.36
CA PHE A 64 -13.34 -1.12 6.93
C PHE A 64 -13.11 -1.36 5.43
N ARG A 65 -13.33 -2.59 4.93
CA ARG A 65 -13.21 -2.91 3.51
C ARG A 65 -14.13 -2.04 2.65
N HIS A 66 -15.40 -1.94 3.02
CA HIS A 66 -16.38 -1.13 2.29
C HIS A 66 -15.97 0.34 2.24
N ARG A 67 -15.48 0.89 3.37
CA ARG A 67 -15.01 2.28 3.45
C ARG A 67 -13.76 2.51 2.64
N ALA A 68 -12.81 1.59 2.66
CA ALA A 68 -11.60 1.64 1.84
C ALA A 68 -11.91 1.64 0.34
N VAL A 69 -12.79 0.75 -0.11
CA VAL A 69 -13.23 0.70 -1.52
C VAL A 69 -13.96 1.99 -1.90
N ARG A 70 -14.86 2.47 -1.05
CA ARG A 70 -15.58 3.72 -1.28
C ARG A 70 -14.63 4.91 -1.39
N PHE A 71 -13.65 5.03 -0.48
CA PHE A 71 -12.63 6.08 -0.58
C PHE A 71 -11.91 6.08 -1.93
N VAL A 72 -11.48 4.89 -2.40
CA VAL A 72 -10.81 4.79 -3.71
C VAL A 72 -11.73 5.22 -4.84
N THR A 73 -12.99 4.75 -4.85
CA THR A 73 -13.93 5.11 -5.94
C THR A 73 -14.32 6.58 -5.92
N GLU A 74 -14.56 7.18 -4.75
CA GLU A 74 -14.84 8.62 -4.61
C GLU A 74 -13.60 9.46 -4.99
N THR A 75 -12.38 9.01 -4.69
CA THR A 75 -11.16 9.66 -5.17
C THR A 75 -11.09 9.64 -6.69
N LEU A 76 -11.43 8.53 -7.35
CA LEU A 76 -11.51 8.47 -8.81
C LEU A 76 -12.55 9.46 -9.36
N ASP A 77 -13.73 9.55 -8.74
CA ASP A 77 -14.80 10.47 -9.15
C ASP A 77 -14.34 11.94 -9.07
N GLU A 78 -13.69 12.33 -7.96
CA GLU A 78 -13.16 13.69 -7.77
C GLU A 78 -12.03 14.03 -8.74
N LEU A 79 -11.25 13.02 -9.18
CA LEU A 79 -10.22 13.18 -10.20
C LEU A 79 -10.77 13.16 -11.63
N GLY A 80 -12.08 12.98 -11.82
CA GLY A 80 -12.73 12.87 -13.13
C GLY A 80 -12.34 11.59 -13.88
N LEU A 81 -12.06 10.50 -13.17
CA LEU A 81 -11.62 9.23 -13.73
C LEU A 81 -12.74 8.17 -13.61
N ASP A 82 -13.28 7.71 -14.72
CA ASP A 82 -14.22 6.58 -14.71
C ASP A 82 -13.54 5.30 -14.23
N ALA A 83 -12.29 5.06 -14.66
CA ALA A 83 -11.46 3.96 -14.23
C ALA A 83 -9.96 4.31 -14.36
N ALA A 84 -9.12 3.68 -13.57
CA ALA A 84 -7.66 3.87 -13.59
C ALA A 84 -6.90 2.58 -13.33
N VAL A 85 -5.59 2.60 -13.58
CA VAL A 85 -4.68 1.62 -13.01
C VAL A 85 -4.48 1.97 -11.53
N LEU A 86 -4.75 1.02 -10.63
CA LEU A 86 -4.52 1.18 -9.20
C LEU A 86 -3.19 0.54 -8.81
N ALA A 87 -2.23 1.35 -8.38
CA ALA A 87 -0.92 0.90 -7.92
C ALA A 87 -0.83 1.02 -6.40
N GLY A 88 -0.90 -0.10 -5.68
CA GLY A 88 -0.92 -0.09 -4.23
C GLY A 88 0.27 -0.78 -3.60
N ALA A 89 0.89 -0.14 -2.60
CA ALA A 89 1.97 -0.70 -1.81
C ALA A 89 1.45 -1.22 -0.45
N SER A 90 1.77 -2.45 -0.07
CA SER A 90 1.44 -3.03 1.24
C SER A 90 -0.05 -2.81 1.63
N GLY A 91 -0.35 -2.01 2.65
CA GLY A 91 -1.73 -1.64 3.03
C GLY A 91 -2.52 -1.02 1.87
N GLY A 92 -1.93 -0.09 1.11
CA GLY A 92 -2.55 0.48 -0.10
C GLY A 92 -2.82 -0.56 -1.17
N GLY A 93 -1.96 -1.58 -1.29
CA GLY A 93 -2.20 -2.75 -2.16
C GLY A 93 -3.43 -3.56 -1.73
N THR A 94 -3.70 -3.63 -0.42
CA THR A 94 -4.95 -4.23 0.09
C THR A 94 -6.18 -3.46 -0.42
N TRP A 95 -6.15 -2.13 -0.34
CA TRP A 95 -7.25 -1.28 -0.80
C TRP A 95 -7.46 -1.40 -2.31
N ALA A 96 -6.37 -1.38 -3.10
CA ALA A 96 -6.41 -1.58 -4.55
C ALA A 96 -6.99 -2.95 -4.93
N LEU A 97 -6.55 -4.03 -4.27
CA LEU A 97 -7.08 -5.38 -4.51
C LEU A 97 -8.56 -5.50 -4.13
N TRP A 98 -8.98 -4.90 -3.02
CA TRP A 98 -10.41 -4.88 -2.66
C TRP A 98 -11.24 -4.11 -3.68
N CYS A 99 -10.73 -2.99 -4.19
CA CYS A 99 -11.40 -2.26 -5.25
C CYS A 99 -11.52 -3.10 -6.53
N ALA A 100 -10.48 -3.83 -6.93
CA ALA A 100 -10.52 -4.74 -8.08
C ALA A 100 -11.51 -5.91 -7.89
N LEU A 101 -11.76 -6.34 -6.65
CA LEU A 101 -12.72 -7.40 -6.34
C LEU A 101 -14.17 -6.92 -6.24
N ASP A 102 -14.40 -5.73 -5.70
CA ASP A 102 -15.73 -5.22 -5.36
C ASP A 102 -16.27 -4.22 -6.39
N ARG A 103 -15.38 -3.58 -7.16
CA ARG A 103 -15.69 -2.56 -8.18
C ARG A 103 -14.77 -2.74 -9.41
N PRO A 104 -14.79 -3.93 -10.06
CA PRO A 104 -13.89 -4.26 -11.17
C PRO A 104 -14.01 -3.27 -12.33
N GLU A 105 -15.17 -2.67 -12.55
CA GLU A 105 -15.41 -1.65 -13.57
C GLU A 105 -14.62 -0.35 -13.37
N ARG A 106 -14.11 -0.13 -12.15
CA ARG A 106 -13.30 1.06 -11.80
C ARG A 106 -11.79 0.80 -11.93
N VAL A 107 -11.37 -0.44 -12.26
CA VAL A 107 -9.97 -0.85 -12.23
C VAL A 107 -9.54 -1.35 -13.61
N ARG A 108 -8.85 -0.52 -14.38
CA ARG A 108 -8.27 -0.87 -15.68
C ARG A 108 -7.11 -1.85 -15.56
N GLY A 109 -6.39 -1.79 -14.47
CA GLY A 109 -5.29 -2.69 -14.13
C GLY A 109 -4.92 -2.58 -12.66
N LEU A 110 -4.40 -3.65 -12.08
CA LEU A 110 -3.96 -3.71 -10.70
C LEU A 110 -2.44 -3.86 -10.64
N VAL A 111 -1.76 -2.96 -9.93
CA VAL A 111 -0.33 -3.09 -9.62
C VAL A 111 -0.16 -3.30 -8.12
N MET A 112 0.42 -4.41 -7.74
CA MET A 112 0.79 -4.71 -6.35
C MET A 112 2.29 -4.46 -6.15
N LEU A 113 2.63 -3.45 -5.34
CA LEU A 113 4.00 -3.07 -5.01
C LEU A 113 4.40 -3.68 -3.66
N GLY A 114 5.20 -4.73 -3.70
CA GLY A 114 5.55 -5.53 -2.53
C GLY A 114 4.37 -6.35 -2.00
N SER A 115 4.57 -6.97 -0.85
CA SER A 115 3.60 -7.87 -0.27
C SER A 115 2.40 -7.15 0.36
N ILE A 116 1.26 -7.80 0.23
CA ILE A 116 0.03 -7.41 0.90
C ILE A 116 -0.16 -8.33 2.12
N PRO A 117 -0.33 -7.79 3.33
CA PRO A 117 -0.34 -8.60 4.56
C PRO A 117 -1.53 -9.56 4.69
N LEU A 118 -2.49 -9.51 3.77
CA LEU A 118 -3.68 -10.38 3.78
C LEU A 118 -3.58 -11.56 2.80
N LEU A 119 -2.53 -11.63 1.98
CA LEU A 119 -2.33 -12.70 1.01
C LEU A 119 -2.03 -14.05 1.68
N PRO A 120 -2.31 -15.17 0.99
CA PRO A 120 -1.81 -16.48 1.40
C PRO A 120 -0.29 -16.45 1.59
N GLY A 121 0.20 -17.11 2.65
CA GLY A 121 1.63 -17.13 2.98
C GLY A 121 2.16 -15.92 3.74
N ALA A 122 1.36 -14.86 3.95
CA ALA A 122 1.79 -13.65 4.65
C ALA A 122 2.19 -13.93 6.12
N ARG A 123 3.36 -13.43 6.50
CA ARG A 123 3.93 -13.51 7.86
C ARG A 123 3.92 -12.13 8.50
N ILE A 124 2.91 -11.88 9.33
CA ILE A 124 2.76 -10.57 9.98
C ILE A 124 3.78 -10.45 11.11
N PRO A 125 4.68 -9.44 11.09
CA PRO A 125 5.64 -9.19 12.15
C PRO A 125 4.97 -9.08 13.52
N LEU A 126 5.61 -9.66 14.55
CA LEU A 126 5.07 -9.68 15.91
C LEU A 126 4.77 -8.27 16.45
N GLY A 127 5.63 -7.29 16.16
CA GLY A 127 5.42 -5.90 16.56
C GLY A 127 4.10 -5.32 16.04
N ILE A 128 3.75 -5.59 14.78
CA ILE A 128 2.48 -5.14 14.18
C ILE A 128 1.29 -5.82 14.88
N ARG A 129 1.41 -7.13 15.20
CA ARG A 129 0.37 -7.87 15.93
C ARG A 129 0.15 -7.33 17.34
N ILE A 130 1.24 -6.93 18.03
CA ILE A 130 1.17 -6.29 19.36
C ILE A 130 0.47 -4.93 19.24
N VAL A 131 0.84 -4.09 18.29
CA VAL A 131 0.18 -2.79 18.03
C VAL A 131 -1.31 -2.96 17.70
N ALA A 132 -1.67 -4.00 16.96
CA ALA A 132 -3.07 -4.32 16.65
C ALA A 132 -3.89 -4.78 17.87
N THR A 133 -3.24 -5.15 18.99
CA THR A 133 -3.92 -5.66 20.19
C THR A 133 -4.52 -4.50 20.99
N PRO A 134 -5.87 -4.45 21.19
CA PRO A 134 -6.51 -3.41 21.99
C PRO A 134 -5.94 -3.34 23.42
N GLY A 135 -5.81 -2.15 23.96
CA GLY A 135 -5.19 -1.87 25.27
C GLY A 135 -3.66 -1.90 25.19
N VAL A 136 -3.05 -3.03 24.81
CA VAL A 136 -1.58 -3.16 24.71
C VAL A 136 -1.03 -2.21 23.65
N GLY A 137 -1.60 -2.22 22.44
CA GLY A 137 -1.19 -1.32 21.37
C GLY A 137 -1.40 0.16 21.72
N ASP A 138 -2.48 0.49 22.45
CA ASP A 138 -2.76 1.87 22.87
C ASP A 138 -1.69 2.39 23.84
N VAL A 139 -1.29 1.56 24.80
CA VAL A 139 -0.22 1.91 25.74
C VAL A 139 1.11 2.03 25.00
N LEU A 140 1.43 1.05 24.15
CA LEU A 140 2.70 1.01 23.42
C LEU A 140 2.86 2.23 22.51
N THR A 141 1.87 2.57 21.70
CA THR A 141 1.94 3.68 20.75
C THR A 141 1.97 5.05 21.40
N ARG A 142 1.43 5.19 22.64
CA ARG A 142 1.54 6.40 23.42
C ARG A 142 2.89 6.52 24.15
N ALA A 143 3.43 5.39 24.62
CA ALA A 143 4.65 5.35 25.44
C ALA A 143 5.92 5.35 24.59
N VAL A 144 5.88 4.79 23.39
CA VAL A 144 7.04 4.61 22.52
C VAL A 144 6.91 5.49 21.28
N ARG A 145 7.78 6.48 21.18
CA ARG A 145 8.00 7.24 19.94
C ARG A 145 9.24 6.69 19.24
N PRO A 146 9.12 6.18 18.00
CA PRO A 146 10.26 5.63 17.28
C PRO A 146 11.33 6.70 17.05
N GLY A 147 12.50 6.55 17.67
CA GLY A 147 13.64 7.40 17.35
C GLY A 147 14.39 6.92 16.10
N PRO A 148 15.38 7.71 15.60
CA PRO A 148 16.12 7.39 14.36
C PRO A 148 16.75 5.99 14.34
N ARG A 149 17.31 5.53 15.47
CA ARG A 149 17.91 4.19 15.57
C ARG A 149 16.87 3.08 15.42
N MET A 150 15.69 3.26 16.03
CA MET A 150 14.60 2.30 15.97
C MET A 150 14.01 2.24 14.56
N LEU A 151 13.79 3.40 13.92
CA LEU A 151 13.29 3.46 12.55
C LEU A 151 14.26 2.79 11.56
N ARG A 152 15.57 3.06 11.64
CA ARG A 152 16.59 2.38 10.82
C ARG A 152 16.54 0.86 10.98
N ARG A 153 16.39 0.39 12.22
CA ARG A 153 16.26 -1.07 12.48
C ARG A 153 14.99 -1.64 11.85
N LEU A 154 13.85 -0.95 11.95
CA LEU A 154 12.60 -1.37 11.32
C LEU A 154 12.75 -1.42 9.79
N MET A 155 13.34 -0.40 9.18
CA MET A 155 13.58 -0.37 7.72
C MET A 155 14.54 -1.49 7.29
N SER A 156 15.57 -1.79 8.06
CA SER A 156 16.44 -2.95 7.81
C SER A 156 15.69 -4.27 7.89
N GLN A 157 14.75 -4.41 8.83
CA GLN A 157 13.94 -5.63 8.97
C GLN A 157 12.98 -5.85 7.79
N VAL A 158 12.56 -4.79 7.12
CA VAL A 158 11.74 -4.88 5.89
C VAL A 158 12.59 -4.89 4.61
N GLY A 159 13.91 -5.00 4.73
CA GLY A 159 14.83 -5.11 3.61
C GLY A 159 15.19 -3.80 2.92
N GLU A 160 14.87 -2.64 3.54
CA GLU A 160 15.08 -1.30 2.98
C GLU A 160 16.14 -0.48 3.74
N GLY A 161 16.97 -1.11 4.57
CA GLY A 161 18.01 -0.43 5.34
C GLY A 161 18.97 0.39 4.49
N ASP A 162 19.46 -0.17 3.38
CA ASP A 162 20.37 0.52 2.46
C ASP A 162 19.67 1.65 1.70
N THR A 163 18.38 1.50 1.40
CA THR A 163 17.58 2.51 0.72
C THR A 163 17.51 3.79 1.53
N ILE A 164 17.17 3.71 2.81
CA ILE A 164 17.04 4.89 3.67
C ILE A 164 18.38 5.57 3.96
N LEU A 165 19.50 4.84 3.90
CA LEU A 165 20.83 5.43 4.04
C LEU A 165 21.22 6.30 2.85
N ARG A 166 20.71 5.97 1.65
CA ARG A 166 20.94 6.76 0.43
C ARG A 166 19.99 7.95 0.28
N HIS A 167 18.87 7.97 1.01
CA HIS A 167 17.81 8.98 0.90
C HIS A 167 17.47 9.57 2.28
N PRO A 168 18.30 10.49 2.81
CA PRO A 168 18.09 11.08 4.13
C PRO A 168 16.76 11.83 4.26
N ASP A 169 16.32 12.55 3.22
CA ASP A 169 15.04 13.29 3.23
C ASP A 169 13.84 12.33 3.36
N LEU A 170 13.92 11.18 2.67
CA LEU A 170 12.91 10.12 2.83
C LEU A 170 12.91 9.58 4.26
N PHE A 171 14.09 9.39 4.85
CA PHE A 171 14.20 8.91 6.23
C PHE A 171 13.57 9.89 7.22
N GLU A 172 13.81 11.20 7.06
CA GLU A 172 13.19 12.24 7.88
C GLU A 172 11.68 12.25 7.72
N SER A 173 11.16 12.17 6.49
CA SER A 173 9.73 12.07 6.21
C SER A 173 9.08 10.83 6.88
N LEU A 174 9.76 9.69 6.89
CA LEU A 174 9.27 8.48 7.58
C LEU A 174 9.31 8.65 9.10
N LEU A 175 10.29 9.38 9.63
CA LEU A 175 10.39 9.68 11.06
C LEU A 175 9.26 10.63 11.51
N ASP A 176 8.98 11.66 10.73
CA ASP A 176 7.88 12.59 10.96
C ASP A 176 6.53 11.86 10.93
N ALA A 177 6.30 11.02 9.92
CA ALA A 177 5.09 10.19 9.85
C ALA A 177 4.94 9.25 11.06
N ALA A 178 6.05 8.71 11.58
CA ALA A 178 6.04 7.87 12.79
C ALA A 178 5.77 8.66 14.08
N HIS A 179 5.96 9.97 14.06
CA HIS A 179 5.67 10.87 15.19
C HIS A 179 4.30 11.53 15.11
N ASP A 180 3.64 11.47 13.96
CA ASP A 180 2.30 12.02 13.76
C ASP A 180 1.25 11.17 14.51
N PRO A 181 0.53 11.75 15.50
CA PRO A 181 -0.49 11.04 16.26
C PRO A 181 -1.70 10.66 15.40
N VAL A 182 -2.02 11.43 14.34
CA VAL A 182 -3.14 11.14 13.43
C VAL A 182 -2.80 9.93 12.56
N ALA A 183 -1.62 9.91 11.96
CA ALA A 183 -1.14 8.78 11.17
C ALA A 183 -0.97 7.51 12.03
N THR A 184 -0.50 7.66 13.27
CA THR A 184 -0.41 6.56 14.23
C THR A 184 -1.80 5.98 14.53
N ALA A 185 -2.80 6.82 14.78
CA ALA A 185 -4.17 6.39 15.05
C ALA A 185 -4.80 5.68 13.83
N ALA A 186 -4.59 6.21 12.62
CA ALA A 186 -5.03 5.60 11.36
C ALA A 186 -4.41 4.21 11.15
N ASN A 187 -3.09 4.08 11.36
CA ASN A 187 -2.38 2.80 11.30
C ASN A 187 -2.94 1.77 12.30
N VAL A 188 -3.12 2.18 13.54
CA VAL A 188 -3.67 1.29 14.60
C VAL A 188 -5.09 0.85 14.25
N ALA A 189 -5.93 1.75 13.74
CA ALA A 189 -7.29 1.43 13.32
C ALA A 189 -7.29 0.40 12.19
N GLU A 190 -6.46 0.60 11.16
CA GLU A 190 -6.29 -0.35 10.06
C GLU A 190 -5.78 -1.70 10.54
N PHE A 191 -4.70 -1.74 11.32
CA PHE A 191 -4.18 -3.00 11.86
C PHE A 191 -5.22 -3.75 12.69
N ARG A 192 -6.02 -3.07 13.50
CA ARG A 192 -7.11 -3.68 14.27
C ARG A 192 -8.26 -4.19 13.41
N ALA A 193 -8.52 -3.53 12.29
CA ALA A 193 -9.50 -4.00 11.33
C ALA A 193 -9.05 -5.29 10.64
N LEU A 194 -7.75 -5.39 10.31
CA LEU A 194 -7.18 -6.47 9.49
C LEU A 194 -6.66 -7.65 10.31
N LEU A 195 -6.17 -7.40 11.54
CA LEU A 195 -5.37 -8.35 12.31
C LEU A 195 -5.99 -8.68 13.68
N THR A 196 -5.50 -9.78 14.21
CA THR A 196 -5.64 -10.21 15.61
C THR A 196 -4.26 -10.46 16.19
N PRO A 197 -4.11 -10.66 17.52
CA PRO A 197 -2.84 -11.09 18.11
C PRO A 197 -2.26 -12.37 17.47
N PHE A 198 -3.12 -13.21 16.86
CA PHE A 198 -2.75 -14.49 16.26
C PHE A 198 -2.53 -14.44 14.74
N GLY A 199 -2.68 -13.26 14.10
CA GLY A 199 -2.51 -13.06 12.65
C GLY A 199 -3.70 -12.40 11.97
N THR A 200 -3.88 -12.66 10.68
CA THR A 200 -4.95 -12.04 9.87
C THR A 200 -6.35 -12.49 10.31
N ARG A 201 -7.28 -11.54 10.42
CA ARG A 201 -8.69 -11.85 10.70
C ARG A 201 -9.30 -12.68 9.57
N ALA A 202 -10.11 -13.67 9.93
CA ALA A 202 -10.79 -14.52 8.95
C ALA A 202 -11.66 -13.71 7.97
N ALA A 203 -12.34 -12.65 8.46
CA ALA A 203 -13.21 -11.79 7.65
C ALA A 203 -12.48 -10.91 6.62
N THR A 204 -11.18 -10.66 6.81
CA THR A 204 -10.38 -9.79 5.91
C THR A 204 -9.34 -10.55 5.09
N ARG A 205 -9.14 -11.84 5.41
CA ARG A 205 -8.18 -12.70 4.70
C ARG A 205 -8.57 -12.85 3.23
N ILE A 206 -7.62 -12.65 2.35
CA ILE A 206 -7.76 -12.94 0.92
C ILE A 206 -7.59 -14.45 0.72
N ARG A 207 -8.60 -15.09 0.18
CA ARG A 207 -8.60 -16.54 -0.08
C ARG A 207 -8.21 -16.81 -1.54
N PRO A 208 -7.72 -17.99 -1.88
CA PRO A 208 -7.46 -18.39 -3.25
C PRO A 208 -8.67 -18.17 -4.20
N ALA A 209 -9.89 -18.38 -3.70
CA ALA A 209 -11.10 -18.13 -4.47
C ALA A 209 -11.31 -16.64 -4.78
N ASP A 210 -10.90 -15.73 -3.90
CA ASP A 210 -10.99 -14.29 -4.12
C ASP A 210 -9.99 -13.85 -5.20
N LEU A 211 -8.76 -14.39 -5.19
CA LEU A 211 -7.73 -14.10 -6.20
C LEU A 211 -8.15 -14.54 -7.61
N ARG A 212 -8.82 -15.68 -7.75
CA ARG A 212 -9.35 -16.16 -9.03
C ARG A 212 -10.46 -15.29 -9.61
N ARG A 213 -11.05 -14.40 -8.81
CA ARG A 213 -12.10 -13.44 -9.23
C ARG A 213 -11.55 -12.09 -9.67
N VAL A 214 -10.25 -11.85 -9.54
CA VAL A 214 -9.64 -10.60 -10.01
C VAL A 214 -9.71 -10.59 -11.54
N ALA A 215 -10.56 -9.71 -12.09
CA ALA A 215 -10.79 -9.60 -13.53
C ALA A 215 -9.79 -8.65 -14.22
N ALA A 216 -9.24 -7.68 -13.47
CA ALA A 216 -8.29 -6.72 -14.01
C ALA A 216 -6.93 -7.39 -14.31
N PRO A 217 -6.27 -7.07 -15.45
CA PRO A 217 -4.88 -7.39 -15.64
C PRO A 217 -4.07 -6.99 -14.40
N THR A 218 -3.15 -7.84 -13.97
CA THR A 218 -2.44 -7.64 -12.70
C THR A 218 -0.93 -7.72 -12.88
N LEU A 219 -0.23 -6.69 -12.41
CA LEU A 219 1.22 -6.67 -12.32
C LEU A 219 1.63 -6.73 -10.84
N MET A 220 2.37 -7.77 -10.47
CA MET A 220 2.95 -7.92 -9.14
C MET A 220 4.44 -7.58 -9.22
N ILE A 221 4.90 -6.53 -8.52
CA ILE A 221 6.30 -6.14 -8.44
C ILE A 221 6.78 -6.42 -7.02
N TRP A 222 7.73 -7.35 -6.88
CA TRP A 222 8.11 -7.93 -5.61
C TRP A 222 9.59 -7.77 -5.31
N GLY A 223 9.93 -7.48 -4.06
CA GLY A 223 11.31 -7.51 -3.61
C GLY A 223 11.78 -8.94 -3.28
N ASP A 224 12.99 -9.29 -3.70
CA ASP A 224 13.62 -10.59 -3.41
C ASP A 224 13.91 -10.80 -1.91
N ARG A 225 13.98 -9.71 -1.14
CA ARG A 225 14.21 -9.69 0.32
C ARG A 225 12.95 -9.35 1.14
N ASP A 226 11.76 -9.37 0.52
CA ASP A 226 10.51 -9.10 1.25
C ASP A 226 10.28 -10.15 2.37
N PRO A 227 10.22 -9.74 3.65
CA PRO A 227 10.06 -10.67 4.76
C PRO A 227 8.62 -11.07 5.03
N VAL A 228 7.64 -10.31 4.51
CA VAL A 228 6.21 -10.49 4.81
C VAL A 228 5.60 -11.61 3.96
N VAL A 229 5.81 -11.57 2.65
CA VAL A 229 5.43 -12.66 1.74
C VAL A 229 6.64 -13.01 0.88
N LYS A 230 7.14 -14.22 1.00
CA LYS A 230 8.29 -14.66 0.22
C LYS A 230 7.96 -14.79 -1.26
N VAL A 231 8.98 -14.68 -2.11
CA VAL A 231 8.85 -14.80 -3.57
C VAL A 231 8.14 -16.10 -3.99
N ALA A 232 8.40 -17.22 -3.30
CA ALA A 232 7.72 -18.48 -3.59
C ALA A 232 6.21 -18.40 -3.36
N ASP A 233 5.79 -17.77 -2.25
CA ASP A 233 4.37 -17.55 -1.94
C ASP A 233 3.75 -16.54 -2.94
N ALA A 234 4.51 -15.49 -3.34
CA ALA A 234 4.07 -14.53 -4.35
C ALA A 234 3.85 -15.18 -5.75
N ARG A 235 4.69 -16.14 -6.14
CA ARG A 235 4.49 -16.94 -7.36
C ARG A 235 3.20 -17.73 -7.30
N ALA A 236 2.94 -18.42 -6.18
CA ALA A 236 1.70 -19.16 -5.98
C ALA A 236 0.47 -18.23 -6.00
N VAL A 237 0.58 -17.00 -5.49
CA VAL A 237 -0.48 -15.98 -5.60
C VAL A 237 -0.69 -15.54 -7.05
N ALA A 238 0.38 -15.30 -7.80
CA ALA A 238 0.29 -14.91 -9.21
C ALA A 238 -0.40 -16.00 -10.07
N GLU A 239 -0.14 -17.27 -9.80
CA GLU A 239 -0.79 -18.41 -10.49
C GLU A 239 -2.31 -18.50 -10.22
N LEU A 240 -2.79 -17.88 -9.14
CA LEU A 240 -4.22 -17.85 -8.80
C LEU A 240 -4.99 -16.73 -9.52
N ILE A 241 -4.32 -15.66 -9.94
CA ILE A 241 -4.94 -14.53 -10.62
C ILE A 241 -4.92 -14.80 -12.13
N PRO A 242 -6.08 -14.75 -12.83
CA PRO A 242 -6.19 -15.19 -14.23
C PRO A 242 -5.24 -14.51 -15.20
N ASP A 243 -5.03 -13.19 -15.05
CA ASP A 243 -4.11 -12.41 -15.89
C ASP A 243 -3.10 -11.68 -14.99
N ALA A 244 -2.17 -12.45 -14.40
CA ALA A 244 -1.14 -11.88 -13.54
C ALA A 244 0.27 -12.10 -14.10
N ARG A 245 1.10 -11.08 -13.91
CA ARG A 245 2.54 -11.11 -14.17
C ARG A 245 3.30 -10.77 -12.89
N LEU A 246 4.30 -11.56 -12.54
CA LEU A 246 5.19 -11.31 -11.40
C LEU A 246 6.58 -10.89 -11.87
N GLU A 247 7.02 -9.72 -11.44
CA GLU A 247 8.37 -9.19 -11.60
C GLU A 247 9.07 -9.16 -10.25
N VAL A 248 10.22 -9.81 -10.13
CA VAL A 248 11.01 -9.84 -8.89
C VAL A 248 12.22 -8.93 -9.06
N LEU A 249 12.42 -8.02 -8.12
CA LEU A 249 13.49 -7.02 -8.14
C LEU A 249 14.42 -7.16 -6.93
N PRO A 250 15.67 -6.71 -7.04
CA PRO A 250 16.57 -6.59 -5.89
C PRO A 250 16.12 -5.46 -4.96
N ALA A 251 15.14 -5.75 -4.11
CA ALA A 251 14.50 -4.81 -3.19
C ALA A 251 13.99 -5.52 -1.93
N GLY A 252 13.57 -4.75 -0.94
CA GLY A 252 12.84 -5.24 0.23
C GLY A 252 11.33 -5.24 0.03
N HIS A 253 10.62 -4.95 1.11
CA HIS A 253 9.15 -4.90 1.15
C HIS A 253 8.54 -3.75 0.33
N VAL A 254 9.32 -2.72 0.04
CA VAL A 254 8.85 -1.49 -0.62
C VAL A 254 9.64 -1.26 -1.92
N PRO A 255 9.39 -2.05 -2.98
CA PRO A 255 10.21 -2.04 -4.20
C PRO A 255 10.26 -0.68 -4.89
N GLN A 256 9.23 0.16 -4.76
CA GLN A 256 9.23 1.52 -5.30
C GLN A 256 10.25 2.44 -4.62
N LEU A 257 10.73 2.11 -3.43
CA LEU A 257 11.85 2.79 -2.76
C LEU A 257 13.18 2.13 -3.10
N GLY A 258 13.22 0.79 -3.09
CA GLY A 258 14.46 0.03 -3.34
C GLY A 258 14.94 0.09 -4.79
N ASN A 259 14.03 0.23 -5.76
CA ASN A 259 14.34 0.26 -7.20
C ASN A 259 13.32 1.13 -7.97
N PRO A 260 13.26 2.46 -7.70
CA PRO A 260 12.22 3.34 -8.23
C PRO A 260 12.20 3.41 -9.74
N GLN A 261 13.38 3.47 -10.39
CA GLN A 261 13.48 3.54 -11.84
C GLN A 261 12.85 2.33 -12.52
N ARG A 262 13.18 1.13 -12.05
CA ARG A 262 12.64 -0.09 -12.65
C ARG A 262 11.14 -0.23 -12.40
N VAL A 263 10.69 0.11 -11.19
CA VAL A 263 9.26 0.09 -10.85
C VAL A 263 8.48 1.07 -11.73
N ALA A 264 8.95 2.31 -11.88
CA ALA A 264 8.31 3.31 -12.74
C ALA A 264 8.19 2.84 -14.21
N GLN A 265 9.25 2.26 -14.75
CA GLN A 265 9.25 1.68 -16.11
C GLN A 265 8.24 0.54 -16.26
N LEU A 266 8.16 -0.35 -15.28
CA LEU A 266 7.23 -1.48 -15.31
C LEU A 266 5.78 -1.00 -15.21
N VAL A 267 5.48 -0.07 -14.29
CA VAL A 267 4.15 0.54 -14.14
C VAL A 267 3.73 1.25 -15.42
N ALA A 268 4.62 2.06 -16.01
CA ALA A 268 4.31 2.80 -17.24
C ALA A 268 4.00 1.88 -18.43
N ARG A 269 4.80 0.82 -18.63
CA ARG A 269 4.55 -0.17 -19.69
C ARG A 269 3.25 -0.92 -19.45
N PHE A 270 2.99 -1.30 -18.22
CA PHE A 270 1.78 -2.00 -17.85
C PHE A 270 0.55 -1.11 -18.06
N ALA A 271 0.56 0.13 -17.58
CA ALA A 271 -0.55 1.06 -17.75
C ALA A 271 -0.88 1.34 -19.23
N ALA A 272 0.15 1.41 -20.09
CA ALA A 272 -0.03 1.57 -21.53
C ALA A 272 -0.63 0.32 -22.23
N SER A 273 -0.56 -0.86 -21.61
CA SER A 273 -1.12 -2.11 -22.14
C SER A 273 -2.51 -2.45 -21.58
N CYS A 274 -2.98 -1.73 -20.57
CA CYS A 274 -4.32 -1.93 -20.01
C CYS A 274 -5.41 -1.39 -20.93
N PRO A 275 -6.57 -2.06 -21.01
CA PRO A 275 -7.68 -1.67 -21.89
C PRO A 275 -8.30 -0.32 -21.51
#